data_1f76de7367848768a29d7db385e98756
#
_entry.id   1f76de7367848768a29d7db385e98756
#
_cell.length_a   1.000
_cell.length_b   1.000
_cell.length_c   1.000
_cell.angle_alpha   90.00
_cell.angle_beta   90.00
_cell.angle_gamma   90.00
#
_symmetry.space_group_name_H-M   'P 1'
#
loop_
_entity.id
_entity.type
_entity.pdbx_description
1 polymer ?
#
loop_
_entity_poly.entity_id
_entity_poly.type
_entity_poly.pdbx_seq_one_letter_code
_entity_poly.pdbx_strand_id
1 'polypeptide(L)'
;MIPELAITMLACARIGAVHSIIFGGFSAESISGRVNDCESEYIITADEGIRGGKNISLKKITDEALKKCPDVKKCIVVKRTGNKVNWVDGRDVWYNDLIKGVSNKCEPEEMNAEDPLFILYTSGSTGKPKGVLHTTGGYMVYASMTHQYVFNYKPKDIYWCTADIGWVTGHSY
;
A
#
# COMPACT_ATOMS: atom_id res chain seq x y z
N MET A 1 -3.93 -0.79 -9.58
CA MET A 1 -2.55 -1.26 -9.83
C MET A 1 -1.84 -0.22 -10.69
N ILE A 2 -0.86 0.48 -10.13
CA ILE A 2 -0.01 1.48 -10.80
C ILE A 2 1.42 1.31 -10.28
N PRO A 3 2.46 1.69 -11.03
CA PRO A 3 3.86 1.53 -10.60
C PRO A 3 4.17 2.17 -9.24
N GLU A 4 3.58 3.32 -8.96
CA GLU A 4 3.79 4.06 -7.71
C GLU A 4 3.39 3.26 -6.48
N LEU A 5 2.43 2.33 -6.59
CA LEU A 5 2.03 1.45 -5.50
C LEU A 5 3.17 0.49 -5.13
N ALA A 6 3.75 -0.19 -6.11
CA ALA A 6 4.88 -1.09 -5.89
C ALA A 6 6.13 -0.32 -5.41
N ILE A 7 6.40 0.85 -6.01
CA ILE A 7 7.50 1.73 -5.61
C ILE A 7 7.34 2.15 -4.15
N THR A 8 6.14 2.56 -3.75
CA THR A 8 5.86 2.97 -2.36
C THR A 8 6.04 1.82 -1.38
N MET A 9 5.54 0.64 -1.70
CA MET A 9 5.69 -0.56 -0.87
C MET A 9 7.17 -0.87 -0.62
N LEU A 10 7.98 -0.88 -1.68
CA LEU A 10 9.42 -1.14 -1.58
C LEU A 10 10.18 0.00 -0.89
N ALA A 11 9.74 1.24 -1.09
CA ALA A 11 10.32 2.40 -0.41
C ALA A 11 10.06 2.34 1.11
N CYS A 12 8.85 1.97 1.53
CA CYS A 12 8.55 1.75 2.95
C CYS A 12 9.46 0.68 3.55
N ALA A 13 9.59 -0.47 2.89
CA ALA A 13 10.51 -1.52 3.34
C ALA A 13 11.96 -1.04 3.44
N ARG A 14 12.40 -0.19 2.49
CA ARG A 14 13.76 0.35 2.47
C ARG A 14 14.07 1.29 3.64
N ILE A 15 13.10 2.05 4.11
CA ILE A 15 13.27 3.02 5.22
C ILE A 15 12.77 2.51 6.56
N GLY A 16 12.46 1.21 6.67
CA GLY A 16 11.92 0.62 7.89
C GLY A 16 10.52 1.08 8.27
N ALA A 17 9.76 1.65 7.33
CA ALA A 17 8.39 2.09 7.58
C ALA A 17 7.39 0.96 7.39
N VAL A 18 6.55 0.70 8.37
CA VAL A 18 5.48 -0.30 8.28
C VAL A 18 4.40 0.21 7.33
N HIS A 19 4.05 -0.59 6.32
CA HIS A 19 3.00 -0.24 5.37
C HIS A 19 1.80 -1.18 5.45
N SER A 20 0.63 -0.69 5.02
CA SER A 20 -0.56 -1.51 4.85
C SER A 20 -1.23 -1.18 3.52
N ILE A 21 -1.36 -2.17 2.65
CA ILE A 21 -1.98 -1.99 1.34
C ILE A 21 -3.47 -2.27 1.43
N ILE A 22 -4.25 -1.35 0.91
CA ILE A 22 -5.72 -1.43 0.90
C ILE A 22 -6.20 -1.55 -0.53
N PHE A 23 -7.02 -2.57 -0.80
CA PHE A 23 -7.62 -2.76 -2.11
C PHE A 23 -8.48 -1.56 -2.53
N GLY A 24 -8.22 -1.01 -3.73
CA GLY A 24 -8.85 0.22 -4.22
C GLY A 24 -10.37 0.10 -4.48
N GLY A 25 -10.95 -1.09 -4.35
CA GLY A 25 -12.40 -1.32 -4.46
C GLY A 25 -13.14 -1.28 -3.12
N PHE A 26 -12.45 -1.01 -2.01
CA PHE A 26 -13.10 -0.95 -0.70
C PHE A 26 -13.87 0.35 -0.48
N SER A 27 -14.90 0.27 0.38
CA SER A 27 -15.68 1.43 0.81
C SER A 27 -14.87 2.36 1.72
N ALA A 28 -15.31 3.61 1.83
CA ALA A 28 -14.70 4.59 2.72
C ALA A 28 -14.66 4.11 4.19
N GLU A 29 -15.70 3.41 4.65
CA GLU A 29 -15.74 2.84 5.99
C GLU A 29 -14.70 1.74 6.18
N SER A 30 -14.53 0.88 5.17
CA SER A 30 -13.51 -0.17 5.19
C SER A 30 -12.10 0.39 5.21
N ILE A 31 -11.87 1.53 4.53
CA ILE A 31 -10.59 2.25 4.54
C ILE A 31 -10.36 2.87 5.92
N SER A 32 -11.32 3.66 6.43
CA SER A 32 -11.17 4.33 7.72
C SER A 32 -10.93 3.36 8.88
N GLY A 33 -11.63 2.22 8.87
CA GLY A 33 -11.41 1.18 9.87
C GLY A 33 -9.97 0.67 9.91
N ARG A 34 -9.36 0.44 8.74
CA ARG A 34 -7.94 -0.01 8.65
C ARG A 34 -6.96 1.08 9.02
N VAL A 35 -7.20 2.29 8.54
CA VAL A 35 -6.33 3.46 8.83
C VAL A 35 -6.25 3.72 10.34
N ASN A 36 -7.39 3.69 11.02
CA ASN A 36 -7.45 3.89 12.46
C ASN A 36 -6.85 2.71 13.24
N ASP A 37 -7.10 1.47 12.79
CA ASP A 37 -6.57 0.27 13.43
C ASP A 37 -5.03 0.15 13.33
N CYS A 38 -4.46 0.65 12.21
CA CYS A 38 -3.00 0.74 12.03
C CYS A 38 -2.40 2.03 12.60
N GLU A 39 -3.19 2.94 13.15
CA GLU A 39 -2.73 4.26 13.59
C GLU A 39 -1.93 5.01 12.51
N SER A 40 -2.39 4.89 11.24
CA SER A 40 -1.65 5.44 10.10
C SER A 40 -1.76 6.95 10.03
N GLU A 41 -0.62 7.64 10.03
CA GLU A 41 -0.53 9.10 9.90
C GLU A 41 -0.47 9.58 8.44
N TYR A 42 -0.17 8.68 7.51
CA TYR A 42 -0.01 8.98 6.09
C TYR A 42 -0.87 8.05 5.26
N ILE A 43 -1.51 8.59 4.24
CA ILE A 43 -2.21 7.80 3.25
C ILE A 43 -1.75 8.18 1.84
N ILE A 44 -1.56 7.18 0.99
CA ILE A 44 -1.20 7.39 -0.41
C ILE A 44 -2.32 6.83 -1.26
N THR A 45 -2.83 7.64 -2.17
CA THR A 45 -3.93 7.27 -3.08
C THR A 45 -3.66 7.83 -4.48
N ALA A 46 -4.50 7.51 -5.46
CA ALA A 46 -4.52 8.19 -6.74
C ALA A 46 -5.75 9.09 -6.87
N ASP A 47 -5.71 10.04 -7.79
CA ASP A 47 -6.90 10.82 -8.17
C ASP A 47 -8.04 9.87 -8.54
N GLU A 48 -7.77 8.95 -9.47
CA GLU A 48 -8.71 7.91 -9.91
C GLU A 48 -8.00 6.59 -10.20
N GLY A 49 -8.74 5.49 -10.10
CA GLY A 49 -8.37 4.19 -10.64
C GLY A 49 -9.15 3.89 -11.92
N ILE A 50 -8.61 3.04 -12.79
CA ILE A 50 -9.30 2.55 -13.98
C ILE A 50 -9.53 1.05 -13.82
N ARG A 51 -10.79 0.62 -13.86
CA ARG A 51 -11.17 -0.79 -13.76
C ARG A 51 -12.31 -1.12 -14.69
N GLY A 52 -12.13 -2.12 -15.55
CA GLY A 52 -13.14 -2.52 -16.51
C GLY A 52 -13.58 -1.37 -17.43
N GLY A 53 -12.66 -0.47 -17.83
CA GLY A 53 -12.95 0.69 -18.66
C GLY A 53 -13.68 1.84 -17.94
N LYS A 54 -13.88 1.74 -16.60
CA LYS A 54 -14.54 2.77 -15.80
C LYS A 54 -13.56 3.46 -14.87
N ASN A 55 -13.72 4.77 -14.71
CA ASN A 55 -13.00 5.54 -13.72
C ASN A 55 -13.61 5.35 -12.33
N ILE A 56 -12.78 5.07 -11.34
CA ILE A 56 -13.15 4.96 -9.93
C ILE A 56 -12.50 6.13 -9.20
N SER A 57 -13.29 7.00 -8.60
CA SER A 57 -12.83 8.20 -7.91
C SER A 57 -12.17 7.85 -6.56
N LEU A 58 -10.93 7.35 -6.59
CA LEU A 58 -10.21 6.89 -5.39
C LEU A 58 -10.01 8.00 -4.37
N LYS A 59 -9.59 9.19 -4.82
CA LYS A 59 -9.42 10.36 -3.93
C LYS A 59 -10.71 10.73 -3.21
N LYS A 60 -11.86 10.68 -3.90
CA LYS A 60 -13.17 10.97 -3.29
C LYS A 60 -13.52 9.95 -2.20
N ILE A 61 -13.28 8.67 -2.44
CA ILE A 61 -13.51 7.60 -1.46
C ILE A 61 -12.56 7.77 -0.26
N THR A 62 -11.30 8.10 -0.53
CA THR A 62 -10.31 8.40 0.51
C THR A 62 -10.72 9.61 1.34
N ASP A 63 -11.15 10.71 0.73
CA ASP A 63 -11.62 11.89 1.44
C ASP A 63 -12.78 11.59 2.38
N GLU A 64 -13.71 10.74 1.96
CA GLU A 64 -14.83 10.31 2.80
C GLU A 64 -14.33 9.48 3.99
N ALA A 65 -13.37 8.59 3.77
CA ALA A 65 -12.74 7.81 4.83
C ALA A 65 -12.03 8.71 5.85
N LEU A 66 -11.29 9.69 5.37
CA LEU A 66 -10.47 10.59 6.19
C LEU A 66 -11.28 11.50 7.11
N LYS A 67 -12.59 11.68 6.88
CA LYS A 67 -13.47 12.35 7.84
C LYS A 67 -13.54 11.64 9.20
N LYS A 68 -13.20 10.34 9.22
CA LYS A 68 -13.18 9.49 10.42
C LYS A 68 -11.76 9.13 10.89
N CYS A 69 -10.72 9.76 10.31
CA CYS A 69 -9.32 9.46 10.60
C CYS A 69 -8.59 10.75 11.02
N PRO A 70 -8.79 11.22 12.26
CA PRO A 70 -8.26 12.51 12.71
C PRO A 70 -6.72 12.56 12.78
N ASP A 71 -6.06 11.40 12.93
CA ASP A 71 -4.61 11.30 13.10
C ASP A 71 -3.84 11.34 11.78
N VAL A 72 -4.55 11.28 10.65
CA VAL A 72 -3.90 11.36 9.33
C VAL A 72 -3.40 12.77 9.05
N LYS A 73 -2.09 12.92 9.00
CA LYS A 73 -1.38 14.20 8.78
C LYS A 73 -1.32 14.60 7.31
N LYS A 74 -1.12 13.62 6.42
CA LYS A 74 -0.99 13.86 4.97
C LYS A 74 -1.70 12.83 4.13
N CYS A 75 -2.28 13.30 3.03
CA CYS A 75 -2.80 12.49 1.95
C CYS A 75 -1.99 12.77 0.68
N ILE A 76 -1.19 11.81 0.27
CA ILE A 76 -0.33 11.91 -0.91
C ILE A 76 -1.11 11.38 -2.11
N VAL A 77 -1.26 12.19 -3.15
CA VAL A 77 -2.12 11.89 -4.29
C VAL A 77 -1.30 11.71 -5.55
N VAL A 78 -1.39 10.52 -6.15
CA VAL A 78 -0.80 10.24 -7.46
C VAL A 78 -1.73 10.74 -8.55
N LYS A 79 -1.20 11.55 -9.46
CA LYS A 79 -1.95 12.07 -10.61
C LYS A 79 -1.94 11.03 -11.74
N ARG A 80 -2.98 10.19 -11.79
CA ARG A 80 -3.12 9.14 -12.80
C ARG A 80 -3.92 9.57 -14.03
N THR A 81 -5.11 10.14 -13.83
CA THR A 81 -5.98 10.59 -14.91
C THR A 81 -5.87 12.08 -15.14
N GLY A 82 -5.51 12.84 -14.14
CA GLY A 82 -5.43 14.29 -14.18
C GLY A 82 -6.78 14.99 -14.05
N ASN A 83 -7.85 14.23 -13.77
CA ASN A 83 -9.17 14.80 -13.52
C ASN A 83 -9.17 15.65 -12.24
N LYS A 84 -10.07 16.62 -12.20
CA LYS A 84 -10.23 17.49 -11.03
C LYS A 84 -10.70 16.68 -9.83
N VAL A 85 -9.99 16.79 -8.72
CA VAL A 85 -10.34 16.18 -7.43
C VAL A 85 -10.58 17.25 -6.38
N ASN A 86 -11.30 16.89 -5.33
CA ASN A 86 -11.38 17.74 -4.15
C ASN A 86 -10.01 17.83 -3.48
N TRP A 87 -9.67 19.01 -2.97
CA TRP A 87 -8.36 19.28 -2.37
C TRP A 87 -8.51 19.92 -1.01
N VAL A 88 -7.77 19.44 -0.04
CA VAL A 88 -7.73 19.99 1.32
C VAL A 88 -6.32 20.51 1.57
N ASP A 89 -6.22 21.83 1.63
CA ASP A 89 -4.95 22.51 1.86
C ASP A 89 -4.33 22.13 3.22
N GLY A 90 -3.02 21.99 3.23
CA GLY A 90 -2.30 21.55 4.43
C GLY A 90 -2.27 20.04 4.65
N ARG A 91 -3.27 19.30 4.16
CA ARG A 91 -3.32 17.83 4.23
C ARG A 91 -2.86 17.16 2.92
N ASP A 92 -3.40 17.62 1.80
CA ASP A 92 -3.19 16.96 0.50
C ASP A 92 -1.94 17.47 -0.19
N VAL A 93 -1.17 16.55 -0.77
CA VAL A 93 0.03 16.87 -1.54
C VAL A 93 0.13 15.97 -2.77
N TRP A 94 0.60 16.52 -3.89
CA TRP A 94 0.82 15.71 -5.09
C TRP A 94 2.09 14.87 -4.95
N TYR A 95 2.00 13.58 -5.25
CA TYR A 95 3.14 12.66 -5.28
C TYR A 95 4.28 13.20 -6.16
N ASN A 96 3.93 13.66 -7.37
CA ASN A 96 4.89 14.20 -8.32
C ASN A 96 5.62 15.45 -7.82
N ASP A 97 5.02 16.23 -6.94
CA ASP A 97 5.67 17.42 -6.36
C ASP A 97 6.61 17.02 -5.23
N LEU A 98 6.25 16.00 -4.44
CA LEU A 98 7.10 15.49 -3.37
C LEU A 98 8.41 14.88 -3.89
N ILE A 99 8.38 14.20 -5.04
CA ILE A 99 9.58 13.54 -5.58
C ILE A 99 10.50 14.48 -6.38
N LYS A 100 10.10 15.73 -6.62
CA LYS A 100 10.94 16.71 -7.32
C LYS A 100 12.14 17.11 -6.48
N GLY A 101 13.31 16.99 -7.06
CA GLY A 101 14.55 17.46 -6.45
C GLY A 101 15.07 16.63 -5.28
N VAL A 102 14.44 15.48 -4.97
CA VAL A 102 14.97 14.56 -3.96
C VAL A 102 16.15 13.77 -4.50
N SER A 103 17.04 13.34 -3.61
CA SER A 103 18.15 12.46 -3.95
C SER A 103 17.66 11.12 -4.48
N ASN A 104 18.35 10.57 -5.46
CA ASN A 104 18.14 9.19 -5.91
C ASN A 104 18.92 8.17 -5.07
N LYS A 105 19.63 8.62 -4.03
CA LYS A 105 20.34 7.76 -3.08
C LYS A 105 19.57 7.77 -1.76
N CYS A 106 19.23 6.59 -1.30
CA CYS A 106 18.64 6.34 0.00
C CYS A 106 19.22 5.04 0.52
N GLU A 107 20.08 5.11 1.51
CA GLU A 107 20.63 3.91 2.13
C GLU A 107 19.49 3.15 2.83
N PRO A 108 19.51 1.80 2.77
CA PRO A 108 18.50 1.01 3.46
C PRO A 108 18.68 1.11 4.97
N GLU A 109 17.55 1.15 5.69
CA GLU A 109 17.55 1.02 7.14
C GLU A 109 17.92 -0.42 7.54
N GLU A 110 18.78 -0.57 8.55
CA GLU A 110 19.12 -1.88 9.11
C GLU A 110 17.97 -2.38 9.98
N MET A 111 17.38 -3.53 9.62
CA MET A 111 16.24 -4.11 10.30
C MET A 111 16.58 -5.46 10.93
N ASN A 112 16.08 -5.72 12.13
CA ASN A 112 16.13 -7.04 12.73
C ASN A 112 15.07 -7.96 12.11
N ALA A 113 15.25 -9.28 12.25
CA ALA A 113 14.33 -10.27 11.71
C ALA A 113 12.89 -10.13 12.24
N GLU A 114 12.75 -9.68 13.50
CA GLU A 114 11.46 -9.52 14.18
C GLU A 114 10.87 -8.12 14.04
N ASP A 115 11.57 -7.18 13.39
CA ASP A 115 11.03 -5.84 13.18
C ASP A 115 9.83 -5.90 12.23
N PRO A 116 8.76 -5.12 12.52
CA PRO A 116 7.58 -5.03 11.68
C PRO A 116 7.90 -4.61 10.24
N LEU A 117 7.30 -5.28 9.26
CA LEU A 117 7.47 -4.96 7.86
C LEU A 117 6.18 -4.39 7.24
N PHE A 118 5.08 -5.10 7.40
CA PHE A 118 3.78 -4.64 6.89
C PHE A 118 2.61 -5.29 7.63
N ILE A 119 1.43 -4.69 7.45
CA ILE A 119 0.17 -5.22 7.96
C ILE A 119 -0.77 -5.48 6.78
N LEU A 120 -1.28 -6.71 6.66
CA LEU A 120 -2.36 -7.04 5.75
C LEU A 120 -3.59 -7.53 6.50
N TYR A 121 -4.76 -7.12 6.01
CA TYR A 121 -6.03 -7.43 6.65
C TYR A 121 -6.69 -8.66 6.03
N THR A 122 -7.11 -9.57 6.89
CA THR A 122 -7.97 -10.70 6.53
C THR A 122 -9.44 -10.37 6.79
N SER A 123 -10.37 -11.13 6.19
CA SER A 123 -11.81 -10.95 6.38
C SER A 123 -12.29 -11.17 7.83
N GLY A 124 -11.47 -11.84 8.66
CA GLY A 124 -11.80 -12.13 10.05
C GLY A 124 -13.02 -13.04 10.21
N SER A 125 -12.97 -13.98 11.14
CA SER A 125 -14.10 -14.89 11.46
C SER A 125 -15.27 -14.19 12.17
N THR A 126 -15.04 -12.99 12.73
CA THR A 126 -16.03 -12.21 13.49
C THR A 126 -16.67 -11.07 12.70
N GLY A 127 -16.45 -11.01 11.38
CA GLY A 127 -16.96 -9.96 10.50
C GLY A 127 -16.14 -8.66 10.50
N LYS A 128 -15.28 -8.41 11.49
CA LYS A 128 -14.32 -7.30 11.46
C LYS A 128 -13.01 -7.76 10.86
N PRO A 129 -12.42 -7.01 9.90
CA PRO A 129 -11.09 -7.31 9.39
C PRO A 129 -10.07 -7.35 10.53
N LYS A 130 -9.14 -8.32 10.46
CA LYS A 130 -8.03 -8.45 11.41
C LYS A 130 -6.73 -8.15 10.70
N GLY A 131 -5.95 -7.21 11.22
CA GLY A 131 -4.60 -6.91 10.76
C GLY A 131 -3.64 -8.03 11.16
N VAL A 132 -2.95 -8.59 10.19
CA VAL A 132 -1.87 -9.56 10.40
C VAL A 132 -0.55 -8.83 10.20
N LEU A 133 0.20 -8.69 11.28
CA LEU A 133 1.55 -8.11 11.24
C LEU A 133 2.54 -9.15 10.74
N HIS A 134 3.29 -8.79 9.71
CA HIS A 134 4.39 -9.59 9.18
C HIS A 134 5.72 -8.95 9.57
N THR A 135 6.66 -9.79 10.03
CA THR A 135 8.01 -9.36 10.38
C THR A 135 8.98 -9.56 9.22
N THR A 136 10.06 -8.79 9.22
CA THR A 136 11.03 -8.69 8.12
C THR A 136 11.64 -10.05 7.75
N GLY A 137 12.24 -10.73 8.72
CA GLY A 137 12.95 -12.00 8.47
C GLY A 137 12.00 -13.16 8.17
N GLY A 138 10.94 -13.32 8.97
CA GLY A 138 9.98 -14.41 8.79
C GLY A 138 9.28 -14.35 7.45
N TYR A 139 8.86 -13.15 7.02
CA TYR A 139 8.24 -12.94 5.72
C TYR A 139 9.19 -13.28 4.56
N MET A 140 10.43 -12.78 4.60
CA MET A 140 11.42 -13.01 3.54
C MET A 140 11.76 -14.48 3.38
N VAL A 141 11.95 -15.21 4.49
CA VAL A 141 12.21 -16.66 4.46
C VAL A 141 11.01 -17.39 3.84
N TYR A 142 9.79 -17.10 4.31
CA TYR A 142 8.60 -17.76 3.80
C TYR A 142 8.36 -17.50 2.31
N ALA A 143 8.45 -16.25 1.86
CA ALA A 143 8.27 -15.90 0.45
C ALA A 143 9.33 -16.56 -0.43
N SER A 144 10.60 -16.53 -0.03
CA SER A 144 11.70 -17.18 -0.74
C SER A 144 11.51 -18.69 -0.87
N MET A 145 11.19 -19.36 0.24
CA MET A 145 10.93 -20.79 0.26
C MET A 145 9.74 -21.19 -0.63
N THR A 146 8.67 -20.39 -0.61
CA THR A 146 7.50 -20.63 -1.46
C THR A 146 7.85 -20.50 -2.94
N HIS A 147 8.60 -19.47 -3.34
CA HIS A 147 9.06 -19.34 -4.72
C HIS A 147 9.91 -20.53 -5.15
N GLN A 148 10.83 -20.97 -4.30
CA GLN A 148 11.73 -22.07 -4.60
C GLN A 148 11.00 -23.41 -4.69
N TYR A 149 10.19 -23.76 -3.70
CA TYR A 149 9.64 -25.12 -3.57
C TYR A 149 8.25 -25.27 -4.15
N VAL A 150 7.39 -24.27 -4.04
CA VAL A 150 6.02 -24.36 -4.55
C VAL A 150 5.94 -23.95 -6.00
N PHE A 151 6.54 -22.80 -6.36
CA PHE A 151 6.53 -22.32 -7.75
C PHE A 151 7.69 -22.86 -8.59
N ASN A 152 8.66 -23.56 -7.96
CA ASN A 152 9.84 -24.13 -8.63
C ASN A 152 10.59 -23.09 -9.47
N TYR A 153 10.61 -21.85 -8.98
CA TYR A 153 11.27 -20.72 -9.66
C TYR A 153 12.78 -20.95 -9.78
N LYS A 154 13.31 -20.70 -10.95
CA LYS A 154 14.75 -20.83 -11.26
C LYS A 154 15.28 -19.52 -11.83
N PRO A 155 16.60 -19.27 -11.68
CA PRO A 155 17.22 -18.09 -12.30
C PRO A 155 16.89 -18.01 -13.79
N LYS A 156 16.45 -16.84 -14.24
CA LYS A 156 15.98 -16.48 -15.60
C LYS A 156 14.52 -16.84 -15.90
N ASP A 157 13.78 -17.48 -15.01
CA ASP A 157 12.35 -17.63 -15.20
C ASP A 157 11.64 -16.27 -15.15
N ILE A 158 10.59 -16.12 -15.94
CA ILE A 158 9.69 -14.99 -15.86
C ILE A 158 8.49 -15.42 -15.03
N TYR A 159 8.34 -14.82 -13.85
CA TYR A 159 7.20 -15.05 -12.99
C TYR A 159 6.19 -13.89 -13.11
N TRP A 160 4.93 -14.22 -13.27
CA TRP A 160 3.87 -13.23 -13.37
C TRP A 160 2.68 -13.59 -12.47
N CYS A 161 2.49 -12.79 -11.42
CA CYS A 161 1.30 -12.87 -10.57
C CYS A 161 0.23 -11.89 -11.09
N THR A 162 -0.97 -12.38 -11.34
CA THR A 162 -2.10 -11.57 -11.82
C THR A 162 -3.01 -11.07 -10.70
N ALA A 163 -2.72 -11.43 -9.44
CA ALA A 163 -3.50 -11.00 -8.29
C ALA A 163 -3.25 -9.50 -7.96
N ASP A 164 -4.27 -8.85 -7.41
CA ASP A 164 -4.13 -7.47 -6.91
C ASP A 164 -3.25 -7.47 -5.66
N ILE A 165 -2.34 -6.49 -5.57
CA ILE A 165 -1.38 -6.34 -4.47
C ILE A 165 -2.06 -6.05 -3.11
N GLY A 166 -3.32 -5.65 -3.10
CA GLY A 166 -4.12 -5.52 -1.87
C GLY A 166 -4.49 -6.86 -1.22
N TRP A 167 -4.11 -7.98 -1.84
CA TRP A 167 -4.27 -9.34 -1.32
C TRP A 167 -2.90 -9.97 -1.08
N VAL A 168 -2.81 -10.85 -0.08
CA VAL A 168 -1.52 -11.50 0.26
C VAL A 168 -0.86 -12.15 -0.95
N THR A 169 -1.62 -12.74 -1.85
CA THR A 169 -1.09 -13.38 -3.07
C THR A 169 -0.38 -12.35 -3.97
N GLY A 170 -1.00 -11.23 -4.27
CA GLY A 170 -0.40 -10.19 -5.12
C GLY A 170 0.68 -9.37 -4.42
N HIS A 171 0.66 -9.34 -3.09
CA HIS A 171 1.66 -8.65 -2.28
C HIS A 171 2.95 -9.48 -2.17
N SER A 172 2.83 -10.79 -2.03
CA SER A 172 3.94 -11.67 -1.63
C SER A 172 4.49 -12.51 -2.78
N TYR A 173 3.72 -12.67 -3.85
CA TYR A 173 4.08 -13.49 -5.02
C TYR A 173 3.82 -12.70 -6.31
#